data_dba081b7bf9cff80b89c7090c892bfbd
#
_entry.id   dba081b7bf9cff80b89c7090c892bfbd
#
_cell.length_a   1.000
_cell.length_b   1.000
_cell.length_c   1.000
_cell.angle_alpha   90.00
_cell.angle_beta   90.00
_cell.angle_gamma   90.00
#
_symmetry.space_group_name_H-M   'P 1'
#
loop_
_entity.id
_entity.type
_entity.pdbx_description
1 polymer ?
#
loop_
_entity_poly.entity_id
_entity_poly.type
_entity_poly.pdbx_seq_one_letter_code
_entity_poly.pdbx_strand_id
1 'polypeptide(L)'
;MTAKIKLNAASGGGSISIQAPSSSSNNRVISLPDIADGTLVTSQSTLDATKLSGALPAISGASLTGISAGITEADEWRLTSDYTGTSAFLTANWSRVSGNFDKIGTGMSQSSGLFAFPSTGIWLISFQCLAYCYDTSYDYIGGSIRDTTDNGSNYGTGVEQFSWMDSGANRYFTCGLMQFMFDVTDVSTHKVKFYVESQSSVRWLSSGSKNFTYATFIRLGDT
;
A
#
# COMPACT_ATOMS: atom_id res chain seq x y z
N MET A 1 1.59 53.04 -31.68
CA MET A 1 0.31 52.88 -30.96
C MET A 1 -0.07 51.41 -31.04
N THR A 2 -0.23 50.71 -29.92
CA THR A 2 -0.55 49.31 -29.94
C THR A 2 -2.08 49.13 -30.14
N ALA A 3 -2.51 48.35 -31.11
CA ALA A 3 -3.91 48.10 -31.30
C ALA A 3 -4.48 47.27 -30.15
N LYS A 4 -5.61 47.69 -29.61
CA LYS A 4 -6.30 46.98 -28.52
C LYS A 4 -7.81 47.08 -28.67
N ILE A 5 -8.50 46.03 -28.29
CA ILE A 5 -9.94 46.00 -28.09
C ILE A 5 -10.19 46.26 -26.60
N LYS A 6 -10.98 47.28 -26.29
CA LYS A 6 -11.34 47.61 -24.91
C LYS A 6 -12.82 47.33 -24.67
N LEU A 7 -13.11 46.57 -23.65
CA LEU A 7 -14.46 46.28 -23.17
C LEU A 7 -14.64 46.98 -21.83
N ASN A 8 -15.59 47.88 -21.73
CA ASN A 8 -15.91 48.54 -20.48
C ASN A 8 -16.86 47.72 -19.63
N ALA A 9 -16.64 47.72 -18.32
CA ALA A 9 -17.60 47.10 -17.40
C ALA A 9 -18.94 47.88 -17.48
N ALA A 10 -20.06 47.20 -17.31
CA ALA A 10 -21.39 47.81 -17.29
C ALA A 10 -21.57 48.81 -16.11
N SER A 11 -20.83 48.60 -15.01
CA SER A 11 -20.81 49.49 -13.86
C SER A 11 -19.42 49.47 -13.19
N GLY A 12 -19.11 50.46 -12.36
CA GLY A 12 -17.85 50.51 -11.61
C GLY A 12 -16.64 51.11 -12.34
N GLY A 13 -16.78 51.55 -13.59
CA GLY A 13 -15.75 52.31 -14.33
C GLY A 13 -14.53 51.48 -14.81
N GLY A 14 -14.45 50.20 -14.49
CA GLY A 14 -13.36 49.30 -14.91
C GLY A 14 -13.46 48.89 -16.40
N SER A 15 -12.37 48.36 -16.94
CA SER A 15 -12.36 47.78 -18.32
C SER A 15 -11.39 46.61 -18.44
N ILE A 16 -11.66 45.72 -19.37
CA ILE A 16 -10.77 44.65 -19.84
C ILE A 16 -10.29 45.00 -21.23
N SER A 17 -9.03 44.79 -21.52
CA SER A 17 -8.49 45.03 -22.87
C SER A 17 -7.77 43.78 -23.37
N ILE A 18 -8.02 43.41 -24.61
CA ILE A 18 -7.22 42.46 -25.40
C ILE A 18 -6.26 43.28 -26.24
N GLN A 19 -4.96 43.07 -26.04
CA GLN A 19 -3.92 43.89 -26.66
C GLN A 19 -2.94 43.00 -27.44
N ALA A 20 -2.56 43.42 -28.60
CA ALA A 20 -1.48 42.80 -29.35
C ALA A 20 -0.13 43.05 -28.65
N PRO A 21 0.83 42.11 -28.74
CA PRO A 21 2.18 42.36 -28.25
C PRO A 21 2.83 43.57 -28.94
N SER A 22 3.79 44.23 -28.31
CA SER A 22 4.47 45.38 -28.82
C SER A 22 5.21 45.15 -30.16
N SER A 23 5.63 43.90 -30.38
CA SER A 23 6.22 43.45 -31.67
C SER A 23 5.87 41.98 -31.88
N SER A 24 5.61 41.60 -33.13
CA SER A 24 5.42 40.20 -33.53
C SER A 24 5.80 40.07 -35.00
N SER A 25 6.61 39.09 -35.34
CA SER A 25 6.97 38.72 -36.69
C SER A 25 5.96 37.74 -37.35
N ASN A 26 5.01 37.22 -36.55
CA ASN A 26 4.06 36.21 -36.99
C ASN A 26 2.61 36.69 -36.85
N ASN A 27 1.80 36.34 -37.81
CA ASN A 27 0.34 36.47 -37.73
C ASN A 27 -0.19 35.28 -36.87
N ARG A 28 -0.88 35.62 -35.79
CA ARG A 28 -1.51 34.62 -34.91
C ARG A 28 -2.99 34.89 -34.78
N VAL A 29 -3.78 33.83 -34.81
CA VAL A 29 -5.22 33.88 -34.65
C VAL A 29 -5.60 33.21 -33.33
N ILE A 30 -6.42 33.87 -32.53
CA ILE A 30 -7.12 33.30 -31.41
C ILE A 30 -8.54 33.05 -31.88
N SER A 31 -8.88 31.78 -32.11
CA SER A 31 -10.25 31.39 -32.48
C SER A 31 -11.03 31.14 -31.19
N LEU A 32 -12.16 31.79 -31.05
CA LEU A 32 -13.12 31.47 -30.00
C LEU A 32 -13.98 30.30 -30.48
N PRO A 33 -14.14 29.25 -29.69
CA PRO A 33 -14.96 28.10 -30.08
C PRO A 33 -16.44 28.52 -30.14
N ASP A 34 -17.17 27.98 -31.11
CA ASP A 34 -18.63 28.11 -31.23
C ASP A 34 -19.29 27.11 -30.30
N ILE A 35 -19.27 27.42 -29.01
CA ILE A 35 -19.88 26.63 -27.94
C ILE A 35 -20.71 27.56 -27.06
N ALA A 36 -21.49 26.98 -26.13
CA ALA A 36 -22.18 27.72 -25.09
C ALA A 36 -21.20 28.63 -24.31
N ASP A 37 -21.73 29.60 -23.57
CA ASP A 37 -20.95 30.56 -22.79
C ASP A 37 -19.71 29.97 -22.13
N GLY A 38 -18.56 30.60 -22.38
CA GLY A 38 -17.28 30.15 -21.85
C GLY A 38 -16.56 31.23 -21.07
N THR A 39 -15.69 30.83 -20.16
CA THR A 39 -14.85 31.73 -19.38
C THR A 39 -13.43 31.71 -19.91
N LEU A 40 -12.87 32.90 -20.20
CA LEU A 40 -11.47 33.03 -20.56
C LEU A 40 -10.62 32.77 -19.29
N VAL A 41 -9.81 31.73 -19.34
CA VAL A 41 -8.90 31.36 -18.27
C VAL A 41 -7.67 32.27 -18.31
N THR A 42 -7.38 32.93 -17.21
CA THR A 42 -6.19 33.79 -17.02
C THR A 42 -5.20 33.12 -16.06
N SER A 43 -4.00 33.69 -15.92
CA SER A 43 -3.00 33.23 -14.95
C SER A 43 -3.47 33.29 -13.49
N GLN A 44 -4.55 34.02 -13.21
CA GLN A 44 -5.19 34.13 -11.89
C GLN A 44 -6.41 33.20 -11.73
N SER A 45 -6.78 32.50 -12.81
CA SER A 45 -7.95 31.64 -12.78
C SER A 45 -7.60 30.23 -12.27
N THR A 46 -8.46 29.67 -11.43
CA THR A 46 -8.39 28.26 -11.05
C THR A 46 -9.01 27.44 -12.19
N LEU A 47 -8.25 26.45 -12.71
CA LEU A 47 -8.76 25.49 -13.68
C LEU A 47 -9.46 24.34 -12.94
N ASP A 48 -10.73 24.12 -13.26
CA ASP A 48 -11.43 22.93 -12.81
C ASP A 48 -10.94 21.72 -13.61
N ALA A 49 -10.24 20.80 -12.94
CA ALA A 49 -9.68 19.61 -13.56
C ALA A 49 -10.74 18.71 -14.22
N THR A 50 -11.99 18.76 -13.77
CA THR A 50 -13.10 17.99 -14.35
C THR A 50 -13.50 18.50 -15.74
N LYS A 51 -13.09 19.72 -16.12
CA LYS A 51 -13.32 20.33 -17.44
C LYS A 51 -12.18 20.10 -18.43
N LEU A 52 -11.08 19.51 -17.97
CA LEU A 52 -9.94 19.17 -18.83
C LEU A 52 -10.21 17.81 -19.49
N SER A 53 -10.14 17.78 -20.83
CA SER A 53 -10.24 16.55 -21.62
C SER A 53 -9.00 16.36 -22.47
N GLY A 54 -8.58 15.11 -22.67
CA GLY A 54 -7.37 14.74 -23.40
C GLY A 54 -6.14 14.58 -22.52
N ALA A 55 -5.04 14.12 -23.11
CA ALA A 55 -3.78 13.96 -22.41
C ALA A 55 -3.16 15.33 -22.11
N LEU A 56 -2.77 15.56 -20.87
CA LEU A 56 -1.95 16.72 -20.52
C LEU A 56 -0.57 16.58 -21.19
N PRO A 57 0.03 17.67 -21.71
CA PRO A 57 1.42 17.64 -22.13
C PRO A 57 2.31 17.09 -21.00
N ALA A 58 3.47 16.52 -21.34
CA ALA A 58 4.45 16.07 -20.35
C ALA A 58 4.91 17.29 -19.52
N ILE A 59 4.28 17.49 -18.37
CA ILE A 59 4.62 18.51 -17.41
C ILE A 59 5.34 17.85 -16.22
N SER A 60 6.29 18.57 -15.63
CA SER A 60 6.92 18.10 -14.40
C SER A 60 5.86 17.96 -13.31
N GLY A 61 5.75 16.77 -12.73
CA GLY A 61 4.89 16.51 -11.56
C GLY A 61 5.35 17.19 -10.27
N ALA A 62 6.49 17.85 -10.26
CA ALA A 62 7.11 18.42 -9.05
C ALA A 62 6.25 19.48 -8.33
N SER A 63 5.35 20.12 -9.05
CA SER A 63 4.41 21.12 -8.49
C SER A 63 2.98 20.60 -8.31
N LEU A 64 2.74 19.32 -8.61
CA LEU A 64 1.43 18.70 -8.41
C LEU A 64 1.32 18.28 -6.93
N THR A 65 0.38 18.86 -6.21
CA THR A 65 0.06 18.48 -4.83
C THR A 65 -1.16 17.57 -4.80
N GLY A 66 -1.22 16.66 -3.84
CA GLY A 66 -2.32 15.70 -3.72
C GLY A 66 -2.21 14.46 -4.60
N ILE A 67 -1.11 14.28 -5.33
CA ILE A 67 -0.80 13.02 -5.99
C ILE A 67 -0.08 12.13 -4.99
N SER A 68 -0.75 11.11 -4.52
CA SER A 68 -0.12 10.03 -3.74
C SER A 68 0.71 9.18 -4.72
N ALA A 69 1.99 9.56 -4.91
CA ALA A 69 2.93 8.72 -5.63
C ALA A 69 3.58 7.74 -4.65
N GLY A 70 3.52 6.43 -4.96
CA GLY A 70 4.20 5.40 -4.18
C GLY A 70 3.29 4.60 -3.25
N ILE A 71 3.92 3.92 -2.29
CA ILE A 71 3.23 3.06 -1.32
C ILE A 71 2.50 3.93 -0.29
N THR A 72 1.19 3.76 -0.20
CA THR A 72 0.31 4.52 0.73
C THR A 72 0.10 3.83 2.07
N GLU A 73 0.25 2.50 2.11
CA GLU A 73 0.14 1.69 3.30
C GLU A 73 1.23 0.62 3.30
N ALA A 74 1.99 0.53 4.37
CA ALA A 74 2.91 -0.56 4.66
C ALA A 74 3.06 -0.74 6.16
N ASP A 75 3.25 -2.00 6.61
CA ASP A 75 3.38 -2.33 8.01
C ASP A 75 4.23 -3.59 8.18
N GLU A 76 4.89 -3.72 9.33
CA GLU A 76 5.68 -4.89 9.68
C GLU A 76 5.45 -5.29 11.14
N TRP A 77 5.18 -6.57 11.34
CA TRP A 77 4.89 -7.15 12.64
C TRP A 77 5.77 -8.37 12.90
N ARG A 78 6.22 -8.54 14.14
CA ARG A 78 7.04 -9.68 14.56
C ARG A 78 6.54 -10.29 15.85
N LEU A 79 6.90 -11.54 16.09
CA LEU A 79 6.74 -12.15 17.40
C LEU A 79 7.76 -11.56 18.40
N THR A 80 7.31 -11.28 19.61
CA THR A 80 8.12 -10.77 20.72
C THR A 80 8.39 -11.81 21.79
N SER A 81 7.70 -12.94 21.75
CA SER A 81 7.95 -14.11 22.59
C SER A 81 7.83 -15.38 21.77
N ASP A 82 8.67 -16.35 22.05
CA ASP A 82 8.68 -17.64 21.35
C ASP A 82 7.35 -18.38 21.54
N TYR A 83 6.95 -19.09 20.51
CA TYR A 83 5.89 -20.08 20.58
C TYR A 83 6.52 -21.48 20.52
N THR A 84 6.17 -22.36 21.44
CA THR A 84 6.62 -23.76 21.43
C THR A 84 5.42 -24.66 21.21
N GLY A 85 5.50 -25.48 20.18
CA GLY A 85 4.42 -26.39 19.79
C GLY A 85 4.62 -26.95 18.39
N THR A 86 3.64 -27.72 17.94
CA THR A 86 3.56 -28.29 16.59
C THR A 86 2.82 -27.32 15.67
N SER A 87 1.64 -27.70 15.25
CA SER A 87 0.80 -26.96 14.28
C SER A 87 -0.16 -26.01 15.01
N ALA A 88 -0.07 -24.71 14.74
CA ALA A 88 -0.97 -23.71 15.33
C ALA A 88 -1.02 -22.40 14.57
N PHE A 89 -2.13 -21.67 14.73
CA PHE A 89 -2.16 -20.24 14.45
C PHE A 89 -1.33 -19.48 15.50
N LEU A 90 -0.53 -18.54 15.05
CA LEU A 90 0.21 -17.64 15.93
C LEU A 90 -0.74 -16.52 16.41
N THR A 91 -1.39 -16.76 17.56
CA THR A 91 -2.47 -15.89 18.06
C THR A 91 -2.03 -14.82 19.05
N ALA A 92 -0.80 -14.88 19.55
CA ALA A 92 -0.31 -13.99 20.61
C ALA A 92 1.09 -13.45 20.29
N ASN A 93 1.52 -12.48 21.10
CA ASN A 93 2.87 -11.91 21.10
C ASN A 93 3.27 -11.19 19.80
N TRP A 94 2.31 -10.76 18.99
CA TRP A 94 2.57 -9.93 17.85
C TRP A 94 2.76 -8.46 18.27
N SER A 95 3.83 -7.83 17.82
CA SER A 95 4.09 -6.40 17.98
C SER A 95 4.56 -5.79 16.68
N ARG A 96 4.11 -4.57 16.42
CA ARG A 96 4.62 -3.78 15.30
C ARG A 96 6.11 -3.54 15.48
N VAL A 97 6.87 -3.66 14.42
CA VAL A 97 8.28 -3.30 14.41
C VAL A 97 8.40 -1.79 14.63
N SER A 98 9.34 -1.38 15.47
CA SER A 98 9.63 0.03 15.75
C SER A 98 11.14 0.24 15.78
N GLY A 99 11.58 1.45 15.51
CA GLY A 99 12.98 1.85 15.51
C GLY A 99 13.57 1.99 14.11
N ASN A 100 13.69 0.93 13.33
CA ASN A 100 14.22 1.00 11.95
C ASN A 100 13.12 1.27 10.91
N PHE A 101 11.94 0.77 11.18
CA PHE A 101 10.72 1.00 10.42
C PHE A 101 9.57 1.06 11.42
N ASP A 102 8.55 1.84 11.15
CA ASP A 102 7.30 1.84 11.93
C ASP A 102 6.19 1.37 11.01
N LYS A 103 5.60 2.28 10.26
CA LYS A 103 4.58 2.01 9.24
C LYS A 103 4.47 3.19 8.28
N ILE A 104 3.88 2.95 7.13
CA ILE A 104 3.38 3.98 6.22
C ILE A 104 1.86 3.94 6.30
N GLY A 105 1.23 5.09 6.39
CA GLY A 105 -0.22 5.21 6.48
C GLY A 105 -0.79 4.82 7.85
N THR A 106 -1.98 4.20 7.85
CA THR A 106 -2.68 3.76 9.06
C THR A 106 -2.05 2.49 9.65
N GLY A 107 -1.61 1.58 8.78
CA GLY A 107 -1.06 0.28 9.16
C GLY A 107 -2.13 -0.72 9.61
N MET A 108 -1.71 -1.97 9.74
CA MET A 108 -2.57 -3.09 10.14
C MET A 108 -3.02 -2.95 11.61
N SER A 109 -4.17 -3.49 11.93
CA SER A 109 -4.56 -3.78 13.30
C SER A 109 -4.67 -5.29 13.51
N GLN A 110 -4.50 -5.77 14.75
CA GLN A 110 -4.64 -7.20 15.03
C GLN A 110 -5.30 -7.47 16.38
N SER A 111 -6.02 -8.57 16.45
CA SER A 111 -6.56 -9.13 17.69
C SER A 111 -6.46 -10.63 17.62
N SER A 112 -5.81 -11.23 18.63
CA SER A 112 -5.57 -12.69 18.67
C SER A 112 -4.95 -13.25 17.40
N GLY A 113 -3.99 -12.53 16.82
CA GLY A 113 -3.29 -12.90 15.60
C GLY A 113 -4.13 -12.78 14.32
N LEU A 114 -5.35 -12.28 14.38
CA LEU A 114 -6.17 -11.94 13.23
C LEU A 114 -5.86 -10.51 12.80
N PHE A 115 -5.25 -10.35 11.64
CA PHE A 115 -4.83 -9.07 11.10
C PHE A 115 -5.93 -8.49 10.20
N ALA A 116 -6.29 -7.24 10.46
CA ALA A 116 -7.29 -6.48 9.69
C ALA A 116 -6.62 -5.35 8.91
N PHE A 117 -7.04 -5.21 7.66
CA PHE A 117 -6.52 -4.20 6.72
C PHE A 117 -7.14 -2.83 7.00
N PRO A 118 -6.36 -1.74 6.88
CA PRO A 118 -6.89 -0.38 7.09
C PRO A 118 -7.70 0.13 5.89
N SER A 119 -7.50 -0.42 4.70
CA SER A 119 -8.17 -0.02 3.45
C SER A 119 -8.33 -1.19 2.49
N THR A 120 -9.27 -1.07 1.55
CA THR A 120 -9.39 -1.98 0.40
C THR A 120 -8.21 -1.80 -0.55
N GLY A 121 -8.00 -2.77 -1.43
CA GLY A 121 -6.93 -2.75 -2.44
C GLY A 121 -6.20 -4.09 -2.55
N ILE A 122 -5.25 -4.14 -3.47
CA ILE A 122 -4.36 -5.28 -3.67
C ILE A 122 -3.21 -5.19 -2.67
N TRP A 123 -3.07 -6.19 -1.82
CA TRP A 123 -2.06 -6.27 -0.79
C TRP A 123 -1.05 -7.39 -1.05
N LEU A 124 0.24 -7.06 -0.97
CA LEU A 124 1.30 -8.05 -0.87
C LEU A 124 1.57 -8.33 0.61
N ILE A 125 1.39 -9.57 1.00
CA ILE A 125 1.61 -10.06 2.34
C ILE A 125 2.80 -11.01 2.30
N SER A 126 3.77 -10.80 3.17
CA SER A 126 4.92 -11.68 3.30
C SER A 126 4.97 -12.24 4.71
N PHE A 127 5.34 -13.51 4.84
CA PHE A 127 5.52 -14.17 6.13
C PHE A 127 6.76 -15.05 6.11
N GLN A 128 7.54 -14.95 7.16
CA GLN A 128 8.69 -15.84 7.43
C GLN A 128 8.60 -16.34 8.86
N CYS A 129 8.90 -17.60 9.06
CA CYS A 129 9.03 -18.21 10.37
C CYS A 129 10.38 -18.88 10.53
N LEU A 130 10.97 -18.73 11.73
CA LEU A 130 12.22 -19.34 12.12
C LEU A 130 11.96 -20.28 13.29
N ALA A 131 12.38 -21.54 13.14
CA ALA A 131 12.24 -22.57 14.17
C ALA A 131 13.60 -22.98 14.74
N TYR A 132 13.59 -23.36 16.01
CA TYR A 132 14.70 -24.05 16.66
C TYR A 132 14.24 -25.43 17.08
N CYS A 133 14.98 -26.45 16.62
CA CYS A 133 14.69 -27.85 16.88
C CYS A 133 15.68 -28.43 17.88
N TYR A 134 15.16 -29.13 18.89
CA TYR A 134 15.95 -29.62 20.03
C TYR A 134 16.56 -31.02 19.80
N ASP A 135 15.94 -31.82 18.96
CA ASP A 135 16.37 -33.20 18.71
C ASP A 135 16.37 -33.58 17.23
N THR A 136 16.53 -34.84 16.94
CA THR A 136 16.69 -35.38 15.58
C THR A 136 15.39 -35.97 15.00
N SER A 137 14.26 -35.83 15.67
CA SER A 137 13.00 -36.49 15.32
C SER A 137 12.07 -35.61 14.46
N TYR A 138 12.64 -34.71 13.68
CA TYR A 138 11.85 -33.81 12.85
C TYR A 138 12.08 -34.08 11.37
N ASP A 139 11.00 -34.20 10.62
CA ASP A 139 11.07 -34.36 9.17
C ASP A 139 10.85 -33.04 8.44
N TYR A 140 9.97 -32.18 8.97
CA TYR A 140 9.67 -30.88 8.34
C TYR A 140 9.22 -29.82 9.33
N ILE A 141 9.36 -28.59 8.88
CA ILE A 141 8.66 -27.41 9.40
C ILE A 141 7.92 -26.74 8.24
N GLY A 142 6.81 -26.09 8.53
CA GLY A 142 6.01 -25.37 7.56
C GLY A 142 5.47 -24.07 8.09
N GLY A 143 5.04 -23.23 7.19
CA GLY A 143 4.31 -22.02 7.48
C GLY A 143 3.28 -21.75 6.42
N SER A 144 2.25 -20.98 6.76
CA SER A 144 1.27 -20.53 5.78
C SER A 144 0.64 -19.21 6.14
N ILE A 145 0.21 -18.50 5.10
CA ILE A 145 -0.66 -17.34 5.20
C ILE A 145 -2.08 -17.85 4.97
N ARG A 146 -2.94 -17.71 5.97
CA ARG A 146 -4.33 -18.11 5.93
C ARG A 146 -5.20 -16.88 5.79
N ASP A 147 -5.97 -16.81 4.71
CA ASP A 147 -6.88 -15.71 4.40
C ASP A 147 -8.32 -16.05 4.79
N THR A 148 -9.11 -15.01 4.99
CA THR A 148 -10.55 -15.12 5.22
C THR A 148 -11.28 -13.96 4.57
N THR A 149 -12.47 -14.22 4.05
CA THR A 149 -13.41 -13.23 3.50
C THR A 149 -14.73 -13.16 4.27
N ASP A 150 -14.78 -13.81 5.44
CA ASP A 150 -15.97 -13.90 6.30
C ASP A 150 -15.65 -13.58 7.78
N ASN A 151 -14.67 -12.69 7.99
CA ASN A 151 -14.23 -12.22 9.31
C ASN A 151 -13.72 -13.33 10.23
N GLY A 152 -13.11 -14.37 9.67
CA GLY A 152 -12.46 -15.44 10.43
C GLY A 152 -13.35 -16.62 10.77
N SER A 153 -14.52 -16.75 10.17
CA SER A 153 -15.37 -17.92 10.32
C SER A 153 -14.79 -19.12 9.56
N ASN A 154 -14.23 -18.86 8.37
CA ASN A 154 -13.53 -19.86 7.58
C ASN A 154 -12.20 -19.30 7.07
N TYR A 155 -11.22 -20.18 6.85
CA TYR A 155 -9.91 -19.80 6.35
C TYR A 155 -9.55 -20.58 5.09
N GLY A 156 -9.15 -19.85 4.06
CA GLY A 156 -8.44 -20.38 2.91
C GLY A 156 -6.95 -20.56 3.21
N THR A 157 -6.22 -21.13 2.28
CA THR A 157 -4.75 -21.18 2.28
C THR A 157 -4.27 -20.36 1.10
N GLY A 158 -3.87 -19.11 1.37
CA GLY A 158 -3.33 -18.23 0.34
C GLY A 158 -1.98 -18.72 -0.16
N VAL A 159 -1.08 -19.11 0.75
CA VAL A 159 0.20 -19.74 0.45
C VAL A 159 0.66 -20.60 1.61
N GLU A 160 1.33 -21.69 1.29
CA GLU A 160 1.93 -22.61 2.24
C GLU A 160 3.29 -23.07 1.74
N GLN A 161 4.24 -23.22 2.65
CA GLN A 161 5.59 -23.68 2.32
C GLN A 161 6.11 -24.60 3.41
N PHE A 162 6.78 -25.66 3.00
CA PHE A 162 7.48 -26.58 3.89
C PHE A 162 8.97 -26.61 3.58
N SER A 163 9.75 -26.83 4.62
CA SER A 163 11.18 -27.10 4.54
C SER A 163 11.46 -28.43 5.21
N TRP A 164 12.12 -29.34 4.49
CA TRP A 164 12.64 -30.57 5.06
C TRP A 164 13.78 -30.24 6.00
N MET A 165 13.86 -30.98 7.07
CA MET A 165 14.92 -30.84 8.07
C MET A 165 15.86 -32.04 7.98
N ASP A 166 17.14 -31.74 7.92
CA ASP A 166 18.17 -32.75 8.09
C ASP A 166 18.25 -33.18 9.56
N SER A 167 18.43 -34.47 9.81
CA SER A 167 18.56 -35.01 11.16
C SER A 167 19.72 -34.35 11.92
N GLY A 168 19.42 -33.64 12.98
CA GLY A 168 20.43 -32.98 13.81
C GLY A 168 19.78 -32.17 14.93
N ALA A 169 20.18 -32.44 16.17
CA ALA A 169 19.72 -31.69 17.31
C ALA A 169 20.31 -30.27 17.34
N ASN A 170 19.60 -29.34 18.00
CA ASN A 170 20.05 -27.98 18.27
C ASN A 170 20.31 -27.14 17.00
N ARG A 171 19.43 -27.20 16.03
CA ARG A 171 19.55 -26.46 14.76
C ARG A 171 18.44 -25.44 14.57
N TYR A 172 18.75 -24.42 13.79
CA TYR A 172 17.82 -23.40 13.34
C TYR A 172 17.38 -23.71 11.90
N PHE A 173 16.09 -23.60 11.66
CA PHE A 173 15.50 -23.80 10.34
C PHE A 173 14.52 -22.68 10.01
N THR A 174 14.41 -22.34 8.75
CA THR A 174 13.43 -21.37 8.25
C THR A 174 12.55 -22.00 7.18
N CYS A 175 11.27 -21.64 7.18
CA CYS A 175 10.34 -22.02 6.12
C CYS A 175 10.59 -21.28 4.80
N GLY A 176 11.54 -20.32 4.78
CA GLY A 176 11.67 -19.39 3.66
C GLY A 176 10.65 -18.26 3.74
N LEU A 177 10.71 -17.37 2.75
CA LEU A 177 9.79 -16.24 2.64
C LEU A 177 8.57 -16.65 1.82
N MET A 178 7.42 -16.68 2.45
CA MET A 178 6.14 -16.88 1.80
C MET A 178 5.56 -15.53 1.38
N GLN A 179 5.00 -15.45 0.18
CA GLN A 179 4.35 -14.25 -0.32
C GLN A 179 2.99 -14.58 -0.91
N PHE A 180 2.02 -13.74 -0.60
CA PHE A 180 0.64 -13.89 -1.05
C PHE A 180 0.08 -12.54 -1.46
N MET A 181 -0.53 -12.48 -2.63
CA MET A 181 -1.29 -11.32 -3.08
C MET A 181 -2.75 -11.52 -2.72
N PHE A 182 -3.32 -10.57 -1.98
CA PHE A 182 -4.70 -10.63 -1.53
C PHE A 182 -5.47 -9.38 -1.99
N ASP A 183 -6.56 -9.62 -2.72
CA ASP A 183 -7.51 -8.57 -3.10
C ASP A 183 -8.49 -8.32 -1.94
N VAL A 184 -8.30 -7.23 -1.24
CA VAL A 184 -9.13 -6.83 -0.09
C VAL A 184 -10.25 -5.92 -0.59
N THR A 185 -11.40 -6.49 -0.88
CA THR A 185 -12.57 -5.74 -1.36
C THR A 185 -13.47 -5.24 -0.22
N ASP A 186 -13.35 -5.80 0.99
CA ASP A 186 -14.10 -5.40 2.19
C ASP A 186 -13.25 -5.58 3.46
N VAL A 187 -12.86 -4.47 4.09
CA VAL A 187 -12.03 -4.47 5.30
C VAL A 187 -12.73 -5.06 6.54
N SER A 188 -14.04 -5.14 6.52
CA SER A 188 -14.81 -5.74 7.63
C SER A 188 -14.69 -7.25 7.67
N THR A 189 -14.57 -7.90 6.51
CA THR A 189 -14.61 -9.34 6.33
C THR A 189 -13.27 -9.94 5.91
N HIS A 190 -12.45 -9.22 5.12
CA HIS A 190 -11.15 -9.69 4.62
C HIS A 190 -10.07 -9.51 5.67
N LYS A 191 -9.49 -10.61 6.11
CA LYS A 191 -8.44 -10.64 7.13
C LYS A 191 -7.45 -11.76 6.86
N VAL A 192 -6.34 -11.78 7.57
CA VAL A 192 -5.35 -12.87 7.49
C VAL A 192 -4.86 -13.30 8.86
N LYS A 193 -4.43 -14.56 8.94
CA LYS A 193 -3.70 -15.15 10.06
C LYS A 193 -2.46 -15.89 9.55
N PHE A 194 -1.52 -16.10 10.46
CA PHE A 194 -0.30 -16.86 10.20
C PHE A 194 -0.33 -18.18 10.95
N TYR A 195 -0.04 -19.24 10.23
CA TYR A 195 -0.05 -20.59 10.74
C TYR A 195 1.35 -21.18 10.62
N VAL A 196 1.77 -21.93 11.60
CA VAL A 196 3.01 -22.69 11.60
C VAL A 196 2.72 -24.15 11.80
N GLU A 197 3.56 -25.00 11.25
CA GLU A 197 3.36 -26.44 11.26
C GLU A 197 4.71 -27.18 11.36
N SER A 198 4.73 -28.24 12.16
CA SER A 198 5.88 -29.14 12.28
C SER A 198 5.41 -30.53 12.72
N GLN A 199 6.15 -31.54 12.37
CA GLN A 199 5.86 -32.89 12.78
C GLN A 199 5.93 -33.07 14.28
N SER A 200 6.93 -32.51 14.91
CA SER A 200 7.15 -32.54 16.37
C SER A 200 7.23 -31.13 16.95
N SER A 201 7.10 -31.01 18.28
CA SER A 201 7.15 -29.70 18.94
C SER A 201 8.49 -29.00 18.74
N VAL A 202 8.49 -27.84 18.13
CA VAL A 202 9.64 -26.96 17.93
C VAL A 202 9.43 -25.64 18.64
N ARG A 203 10.49 -24.87 18.82
CA ARG A 203 10.43 -23.51 19.30
C ARG A 203 10.45 -22.53 18.11
N TRP A 204 9.33 -21.92 17.80
CA TRP A 204 9.21 -20.84 16.83
C TRP A 204 9.74 -19.55 17.44
N LEU A 205 10.80 -19.03 16.84
CA LEU A 205 11.62 -18.02 17.49
C LEU A 205 11.07 -16.62 17.30
N SER A 206 11.23 -15.84 18.34
CA SER A 206 10.93 -14.42 18.41
C SER A 206 12.17 -13.59 18.68
N SER A 207 12.05 -12.29 18.51
CA SER A 207 13.06 -11.34 18.99
C SER A 207 12.42 -9.97 19.24
N GLY A 208 12.82 -9.33 20.31
CA GLY A 208 12.46 -7.93 20.57
C GLY A 208 13.16 -6.91 19.66
N SER A 209 14.21 -7.32 18.93
CA SER A 209 15.03 -6.42 18.10
C SER A 209 15.31 -6.90 16.68
N LYS A 210 15.02 -8.17 16.36
CA LYS A 210 15.28 -8.79 15.05
C LYS A 210 14.02 -9.46 14.52
N ASN A 211 13.91 -9.54 13.21
CA ASN A 211 12.81 -10.22 12.53
C ASN A 211 13.12 -11.71 12.35
N PHE A 212 12.82 -12.54 13.32
CA PHE A 212 12.94 -13.99 13.25
C PHE A 212 11.67 -14.62 12.69
N THR A 213 10.55 -14.45 13.38
CA THR A 213 9.23 -14.78 12.85
C THR A 213 8.46 -13.49 12.71
N TYR A 214 8.12 -13.11 11.47
CA TYR A 214 7.57 -11.80 11.17
C TYR A 214 6.70 -11.82 9.92
N ALA A 215 5.86 -10.81 9.79
CA ALA A 215 5.01 -10.56 8.64
C ALA A 215 5.13 -9.11 8.19
N THR A 216 5.11 -8.92 6.87
CA THR A 216 5.13 -7.60 6.22
C THR A 216 3.90 -7.46 5.34
N PHE A 217 3.33 -6.27 5.32
CA PHE A 217 2.14 -5.92 4.56
C PHE A 217 2.43 -4.69 3.73
N ILE A 218 2.15 -4.73 2.43
CA ILE A 218 2.34 -3.61 1.51
C ILE A 218 1.11 -3.50 0.61
N ARG A 219 0.46 -2.35 0.61
CA ARG A 219 -0.61 -2.06 -0.34
C ARG A 219 -0.01 -1.64 -1.68
N LEU A 220 -0.33 -2.37 -2.73
CA LEU A 220 0.20 -2.13 -4.08
C LEU A 220 -0.63 -1.14 -4.89
N GLY A 221 -1.94 -1.10 -4.64
CA GLY A 221 -2.86 -0.24 -5.38
C GLY A 221 -4.33 -0.50 -5.06
N ASP A 222 -5.22 0.10 -5.83
CA ASP A 222 -6.66 -0.11 -5.72
C ASP A 222 -7.07 -1.47 -6.32
N THR A 223 -8.27 -1.95 -5.95
CA THR A 223 -8.92 -3.17 -6.49
C THR A 223 -9.47 -2.88 -7.88
#